data_dd7a30d5de1300eb02109790304791a1
#
_entry.id   dd7a30d5de1300eb02109790304791a1
#
_cell.length_a   1.000
_cell.length_b   1.000
_cell.length_c   1.000
_cell.angle_alpha   90.00
_cell.angle_beta   90.00
_cell.angle_gamma   90.00
#
_symmetry.space_group_name_H-M   'P 1'
#
loop_
_entity.id
_entity.type
_entity.pdbx_description
1 polymer ?
#
loop_
_entity_poly.entity_id
_entity_poly.type
_entity_poly.pdbx_seq_one_letter_code
_entity_poly.pdbx_strand_id
1 'polypeptide(L)'
;MTSAPVNEKIRALVAPMVADLQLDLYDLEFNGGILKVTVDTPPGSDGGVTLDKLALITRLLNREFEHNDPIPGNYTLEVSSPGLERTLRTAAHFQREIGKTVAIRLREVHEGVRRLQGTLITADAKTATVRLDDAALTEHVVPLELIDRARTVFAWSPAPKPGKAPAKKPASATSGSAKSAARSAKGAQSKPAPGPSDELDFPIAHEEATA
;
A
#
# COMPACT_ATOMS: atom_id res chain seq x y z
N MET A 1 -3.86 31.76 -9.23
CA MET A 1 -5.23 31.21 -9.25
C MET A 1 -5.61 30.67 -10.63
N THR A 2 -4.80 29.79 -11.24
CA THR A 2 -5.05 29.30 -12.62
C THR A 2 -4.94 27.76 -12.72
N SER A 3 -4.96 27.05 -11.58
CA SER A 3 -4.69 25.61 -11.57
C SER A 3 -5.87 24.73 -11.99
N ALA A 4 -7.10 25.13 -11.74
CA ALA A 4 -8.27 24.27 -11.99
C ALA A 4 -8.49 23.91 -13.48
N PRO A 5 -8.51 24.89 -14.44
CA PRO A 5 -8.71 24.56 -15.85
C PRO A 5 -7.51 23.79 -16.45
N VAL A 6 -6.29 24.05 -15.97
CA VAL A 6 -5.09 23.32 -16.40
C VAL A 6 -5.15 21.89 -15.91
N ASN A 7 -5.51 21.66 -14.66
CA ASN A 7 -5.64 20.32 -14.10
C ASN A 7 -6.72 19.50 -14.83
N GLU A 8 -7.82 20.10 -15.22
CA GLU A 8 -8.89 19.42 -15.95
C GLU A 8 -8.44 19.02 -17.37
N LYS A 9 -7.75 19.91 -18.08
CA LYS A 9 -7.16 19.61 -19.39
C LYS A 9 -6.16 18.47 -19.31
N ILE A 10 -5.24 18.52 -18.32
CA ILE A 10 -4.26 17.46 -18.10
C ILE A 10 -4.95 16.15 -17.74
N ARG A 11 -5.96 16.19 -16.87
CA ARG A 11 -6.74 15.01 -16.48
C ARG A 11 -7.37 14.33 -17.69
N ALA A 12 -7.94 15.11 -18.62
CA ALA A 12 -8.54 14.59 -19.83
C ALA A 12 -7.54 13.88 -20.75
N LEU A 13 -6.28 14.32 -20.77
CA LEU A 13 -5.19 13.67 -21.51
C LEU A 13 -4.66 12.42 -20.78
N VAL A 14 -4.46 12.52 -19.48
CA VAL A 14 -3.81 11.48 -18.67
C VAL A 14 -4.72 10.28 -18.40
N ALA A 15 -5.99 10.54 -18.12
CA ALA A 15 -6.93 9.49 -17.69
C ALA A 15 -7.06 8.31 -18.68
N PRO A 16 -7.23 8.53 -20.01
CA PRO A 16 -7.31 7.43 -20.95
C PRO A 16 -5.99 6.63 -21.03
N MET A 17 -4.84 7.30 -20.99
CA MET A 17 -3.54 6.63 -21.06
C MET A 17 -3.28 5.72 -19.85
N VAL A 18 -3.72 6.16 -18.66
CA VAL A 18 -3.63 5.38 -17.43
C VAL A 18 -4.59 4.19 -17.49
N ALA A 19 -5.81 4.39 -18.00
CA ALA A 19 -6.81 3.34 -18.17
C ALA A 19 -6.38 2.25 -19.15
N ASP A 20 -5.71 2.59 -20.24
CA ASP A 20 -5.15 1.64 -21.22
C ASP A 20 -4.14 0.68 -20.58
N LEU A 21 -3.48 1.10 -19.51
CA LEU A 21 -2.55 0.27 -18.71
C LEU A 21 -3.23 -0.48 -17.57
N GLN A 22 -4.58 -0.48 -17.53
CA GLN A 22 -5.38 -1.09 -16.46
C GLN A 22 -5.04 -0.50 -15.08
N LEU A 23 -4.89 0.82 -15.02
CA LEU A 23 -4.66 1.58 -13.81
C LEU A 23 -5.68 2.70 -13.69
N ASP A 24 -5.87 3.20 -12.47
CA ASP A 24 -6.72 4.34 -12.16
C ASP A 24 -5.87 5.59 -11.94
N LEU A 25 -6.31 6.71 -12.51
CA LEU A 25 -5.78 8.01 -12.13
C LEU A 25 -6.34 8.39 -10.74
N TYR A 26 -5.52 8.14 -9.70
CA TYR A 26 -5.92 8.38 -8.31
C TYR A 26 -6.01 9.87 -8.00
N ASP A 27 -4.93 10.63 -8.27
CA ASP A 27 -4.88 12.05 -7.99
C ASP A 27 -4.00 12.77 -9.03
N LEU A 28 -4.28 14.07 -9.25
CA LEU A 28 -3.54 14.92 -10.16
C LEU A 28 -3.45 16.32 -9.56
N GLU A 29 -2.22 16.77 -9.34
CA GLU A 29 -1.93 18.08 -8.77
C GLU A 29 -0.89 18.81 -9.61
N PHE A 30 -1.16 20.06 -9.90
CA PHE A 30 -0.17 20.97 -10.47
C PHE A 30 0.06 22.14 -9.51
N ASN A 31 1.22 22.17 -8.88
CA ASN A 31 1.54 23.19 -7.89
C ASN A 31 3.03 23.55 -7.94
N GLY A 32 3.35 24.84 -7.94
CA GLY A 32 4.74 25.33 -7.89
C GLY A 32 5.62 24.84 -9.04
N GLY A 33 5.06 24.60 -10.24
CA GLY A 33 5.81 24.06 -11.37
C GLY A 33 6.04 22.54 -11.31
N ILE A 34 5.41 21.83 -10.37
CA ILE A 34 5.46 20.38 -10.28
C ILE A 34 4.09 19.83 -10.64
N LEU A 35 4.05 18.99 -11.67
CA LEU A 35 2.89 18.18 -12.02
C LEU A 35 3.06 16.81 -11.39
N LYS A 36 2.26 16.53 -10.37
CA LYS A 36 2.22 15.24 -9.70
C LYS A 36 1.04 14.41 -10.20
N VAL A 37 1.33 13.28 -10.80
CA VAL A 37 0.35 12.29 -11.26
C VAL A 37 0.45 11.07 -10.36
N THR A 38 -0.62 10.78 -9.63
CA THR A 38 -0.68 9.61 -8.76
C THR A 38 -1.59 8.57 -9.40
N VAL A 39 -1.05 7.39 -9.66
CA VAL A 39 -1.77 6.28 -10.30
C VAL A 39 -1.86 5.09 -9.35
N ASP A 40 -2.97 4.38 -9.41
CA ASP A 40 -3.23 3.22 -8.56
C ASP A 40 -3.80 2.05 -9.35
N THR A 41 -3.79 0.87 -8.78
CA THR A 41 -4.53 -0.29 -9.32
C THR A 41 -6.03 -0.09 -9.06
N PRO A 42 -6.92 -0.63 -9.91
CA PRO A 42 -8.36 -0.60 -9.66
C PRO A 42 -8.73 -1.18 -8.29
N PRO A 43 -9.84 -0.75 -7.67
CA PRO A 43 -10.32 -1.30 -6.40
C PRO A 43 -10.48 -2.83 -6.48
N GLY A 44 -10.02 -3.54 -5.45
CA GLY A 44 -10.08 -5.00 -5.39
C GLY A 44 -8.98 -5.74 -6.16
N SER A 45 -8.04 -5.03 -6.77
CA SER A 45 -6.87 -5.65 -7.38
C SER A 45 -5.88 -6.13 -6.33
N ASP A 46 -5.29 -7.30 -6.55
CA ASP A 46 -4.19 -7.80 -5.74
C ASP A 46 -2.88 -7.08 -6.09
N GLY A 47 -2.23 -6.53 -5.07
CA GLY A 47 -0.96 -5.82 -5.22
C GLY A 47 -1.10 -4.33 -5.57
N GLY A 48 0.04 -3.68 -5.73
CA GLY A 48 0.15 -2.26 -6.05
C GLY A 48 0.73 -2.00 -7.44
N VAL A 49 0.90 -0.73 -7.78
CA VAL A 49 1.53 -0.33 -9.04
C VAL A 49 3.01 -0.67 -9.00
N THR A 50 3.51 -1.40 -9.99
CA THR A 50 4.92 -1.76 -10.10
C THR A 50 5.77 -0.60 -10.63
N LEU A 51 7.06 -0.60 -10.31
CA LEU A 51 8.00 0.41 -10.81
C LEU A 51 8.07 0.42 -12.33
N ASP A 52 7.97 -0.74 -12.99
CA ASP A 52 7.97 -0.84 -14.45
C ASP A 52 6.76 -0.13 -15.06
N LYS A 53 5.56 -0.30 -14.46
CA LYS A 53 4.36 0.43 -14.88
C LYS A 53 4.50 1.93 -14.68
N LEU A 54 5.07 2.37 -13.53
CA LEU A 54 5.33 3.80 -13.29
C LEU A 54 6.30 4.38 -14.32
N ALA A 55 7.39 3.67 -14.62
CA ALA A 55 8.36 4.10 -15.63
C ALA A 55 7.76 4.15 -17.04
N LEU A 56 6.89 3.19 -17.38
CA LEU A 56 6.17 3.18 -18.65
C LEU A 56 5.23 4.39 -18.78
N ILE A 57 4.40 4.64 -17.77
CA ILE A 57 3.49 5.79 -17.73
C ILE A 57 4.28 7.08 -17.86
N THR A 58 5.37 7.24 -17.11
CA THR A 58 6.19 8.44 -17.16
C THR A 58 6.69 8.73 -18.59
N ARG A 59 7.15 7.70 -19.30
CA ARG A 59 7.59 7.85 -20.70
C ARG A 59 6.46 8.21 -21.65
N LEU A 60 5.30 7.59 -21.47
CA LEU A 60 4.12 7.87 -22.29
C LEU A 60 3.61 9.30 -22.06
N LEU A 61 3.53 9.73 -20.80
CA LEU A 61 3.10 11.08 -20.45
C LEU A 61 4.07 12.15 -20.95
N ASN A 62 5.38 11.95 -20.83
CA ASN A 62 6.38 12.88 -21.37
C ASN A 62 6.19 13.06 -22.87
N ARG A 63 6.06 11.96 -23.61
CA ARG A 63 5.84 12.01 -25.07
C ARG A 63 4.55 12.75 -25.44
N GLU A 64 3.46 12.47 -24.72
CA GLU A 64 2.17 13.10 -24.96
C GLU A 64 2.21 14.60 -24.66
N PHE A 65 2.89 15.00 -23.58
CA PHE A 65 3.01 16.39 -23.17
C PHE A 65 3.95 17.18 -24.08
N GLU A 66 4.99 16.57 -24.62
CA GLU A 66 5.84 17.17 -25.67
C GLU A 66 5.05 17.46 -26.95
N HIS A 67 4.05 16.61 -27.26
CA HIS A 67 3.22 16.77 -28.45
C HIS A 67 2.12 17.83 -28.26
N ASN A 68 1.45 17.83 -27.12
CA ASN A 68 0.25 18.66 -26.86
C ASN A 68 0.51 19.93 -26.06
N ASP A 69 1.70 20.08 -25.46
CA ASP A 69 2.11 21.21 -24.61
C ASP A 69 0.96 21.73 -23.68
N PRO A 70 0.45 20.87 -22.79
CA PRO A 70 -0.73 21.21 -21.98
C PRO A 70 -0.44 22.22 -20.89
N ILE A 71 0.84 22.44 -20.55
CA ILE A 71 1.30 23.30 -19.46
C ILE A 71 2.25 24.34 -20.02
N PRO A 72 1.89 25.64 -20.00
CA PRO A 72 2.78 26.68 -20.46
C PRO A 72 3.99 26.82 -19.52
N GLY A 73 5.20 26.81 -20.08
CA GLY A 73 6.45 27.00 -19.37
C GLY A 73 7.07 25.71 -18.82
N ASN A 74 8.12 25.88 -18.00
CA ASN A 74 8.85 24.74 -17.46
C ASN A 74 8.11 24.10 -16.29
N TYR A 75 8.09 22.79 -16.26
CA TYR A 75 7.53 22.00 -15.16
C TYR A 75 8.33 20.73 -14.93
N THR A 76 8.14 20.13 -13.77
CA THR A 76 8.66 18.81 -13.43
C THR A 76 7.50 17.82 -13.37
N LEU A 77 7.59 16.71 -14.08
CA LEU A 77 6.62 15.62 -14.01
C LEU A 77 7.05 14.61 -12.94
N GLU A 78 6.19 14.40 -11.95
CA GLU A 78 6.33 13.34 -10.95
C GLU A 78 5.21 12.32 -11.13
N VAL A 79 5.56 11.04 -11.36
CA VAL A 79 4.60 9.94 -11.44
C VAL A 79 4.85 9.00 -10.28
N SER A 80 3.82 8.75 -9.49
CA SER A 80 3.93 7.92 -8.27
C SER A 80 2.67 7.10 -8.01
N SER A 81 2.75 6.15 -7.08
CA SER A 81 1.59 5.49 -6.48
C SER A 81 1.23 6.16 -5.14
N PRO A 82 -0.02 6.03 -4.64
CA PRO A 82 -0.45 6.68 -3.41
C PRO A 82 0.20 6.10 -2.14
N GLY A 83 0.90 4.95 -2.25
CA GLY A 83 1.51 4.29 -1.11
C GLY A 83 0.50 3.66 -0.14
N LEU A 84 0.95 3.37 1.09
CA LEU A 84 0.12 2.75 2.14
C LEU A 84 -0.77 3.77 2.86
N GLU A 85 -0.26 4.99 3.07
CA GLU A 85 -1.02 6.11 3.64
C GLU A 85 -1.54 6.99 2.50
N ARG A 86 -2.78 6.74 2.11
CA ARG A 86 -3.42 7.39 0.96
C ARG A 86 -4.05 8.71 1.36
N THR A 87 -3.77 9.77 0.61
CA THR A 87 -4.46 11.06 0.79
C THR A 87 -5.89 10.97 0.27
N LEU A 88 -6.87 11.38 1.08
CA LEU A 88 -8.28 11.37 0.74
C LEU A 88 -8.76 12.79 0.49
N ARG A 89 -9.16 13.13 -0.74
CA ARG A 89 -9.58 14.47 -1.15
C ARG A 89 -10.96 14.53 -1.77
N THR A 90 -11.38 13.45 -2.40
CA THR A 90 -12.65 13.37 -3.12
C THR A 90 -13.55 12.32 -2.51
N ALA A 91 -14.86 12.41 -2.71
CA ALA A 91 -15.82 11.41 -2.27
C ALA A 91 -15.42 9.99 -2.74
N ALA A 92 -14.94 9.86 -3.98
CA ALA A 92 -14.47 8.59 -4.54
C ALA A 92 -13.29 8.00 -3.74
N HIS A 93 -12.35 8.85 -3.26
CA HIS A 93 -11.26 8.38 -2.41
C HIS A 93 -11.78 7.82 -1.09
N PHE A 94 -12.74 8.50 -0.43
CA PHE A 94 -13.35 7.99 0.80
C PHE A 94 -14.11 6.69 0.56
N GLN A 95 -14.93 6.61 -0.49
CA GLN A 95 -15.68 5.40 -0.82
C GLN A 95 -14.77 4.19 -1.06
N ARG A 96 -13.64 4.41 -1.70
CA ARG A 96 -12.63 3.36 -1.97
C ARG A 96 -11.98 2.81 -0.69
N GLU A 97 -11.86 3.63 0.34
CA GLU A 97 -11.11 3.31 1.57
C GLU A 97 -12.04 2.97 2.76
N ILE A 98 -13.31 2.70 2.51
CA ILE A 98 -14.26 2.23 3.56
C ILE A 98 -13.71 0.97 4.24
N GLY A 99 -13.82 0.91 5.56
CA GLY A 99 -13.31 -0.16 6.41
C GLY A 99 -11.87 0.05 6.89
N LYS A 100 -11.15 1.07 6.39
CA LYS A 100 -9.79 1.38 6.83
C LYS A 100 -9.77 2.46 7.90
N THR A 101 -8.70 2.46 8.70
CA THR A 101 -8.44 3.53 9.66
C THR A 101 -8.03 4.79 8.90
N VAL A 102 -8.66 5.91 9.23
CA VAL A 102 -8.39 7.23 8.66
C VAL A 102 -8.07 8.24 9.75
N ALA A 103 -7.21 9.20 9.41
CA ALA A 103 -6.97 10.40 10.21
C ALA A 103 -7.47 11.61 9.43
N ILE A 104 -8.40 12.36 10.03
CA ILE A 104 -9.04 13.51 9.43
C ILE A 104 -8.74 14.75 10.27
N ARG A 105 -8.39 15.84 9.62
CA ARG A 105 -8.30 17.18 10.19
C ARG A 105 -9.33 18.08 9.52
N LEU A 106 -10.14 18.73 10.37
CA LEU A 106 -11.16 19.68 9.94
C LEU A 106 -10.61 21.11 9.90
N ARG A 107 -11.17 21.93 9.04
CA ARG A 107 -10.88 23.37 8.94
C ARG A 107 -11.34 24.12 10.18
N GLU A 108 -12.48 23.71 10.73
CA GLU A 108 -13.08 24.25 11.93
C GLU A 108 -13.51 23.12 12.90
N VAL A 109 -13.91 23.49 14.09
CA VAL A 109 -14.44 22.53 15.08
C VAL A 109 -15.86 22.13 14.66
N HIS A 110 -16.09 20.84 14.52
CA HIS A 110 -17.38 20.25 14.20
C HIS A 110 -17.73 19.22 15.29
N GLU A 111 -18.91 19.35 15.93
CA GLU A 111 -19.34 18.50 17.05
C GLU A 111 -18.28 18.37 18.16
N GLY A 112 -17.59 19.49 18.48
CA GLY A 112 -16.58 19.51 19.53
C GLY A 112 -15.21 18.96 19.15
N VAL A 113 -15.03 18.44 17.94
CA VAL A 113 -13.78 17.85 17.47
C VAL A 113 -13.21 18.57 16.24
N ARG A 114 -11.88 18.67 16.17
CA ARG A 114 -11.15 19.21 15.01
C ARG A 114 -10.25 18.17 14.35
N ARG A 115 -9.95 17.09 15.06
CA ARG A 115 -9.17 15.96 14.57
C ARG A 115 -9.84 14.68 15.00
N LEU A 116 -9.99 13.78 14.02
CA LEU A 116 -10.60 12.48 14.22
C LEU A 116 -9.64 11.42 13.70
N GLN A 117 -9.54 10.32 14.43
CA GLN A 117 -8.89 9.11 13.96
C GLN A 117 -9.78 7.93 14.34
N GLY A 118 -10.03 7.08 13.37
CA GLY A 118 -10.90 5.93 13.55
C GLY A 118 -11.17 5.21 12.24
N THR A 119 -12.08 4.25 12.29
CA THR A 119 -12.45 3.45 11.13
C THR A 119 -13.49 4.19 10.28
N LEU A 120 -13.24 4.32 9.00
CA LEU A 120 -14.20 4.87 8.02
C LEU A 120 -15.30 3.84 7.77
N ILE A 121 -16.54 4.15 8.19
CA ILE A 121 -17.67 3.23 8.11
C ILE A 121 -18.44 3.38 6.81
N THR A 122 -18.76 4.62 6.45
CA THR A 122 -19.46 4.93 5.19
C THR A 122 -18.95 6.24 4.62
N ALA A 123 -19.10 6.40 3.32
CA ALA A 123 -18.84 7.66 2.64
C ALA A 123 -19.82 7.82 1.47
N ASP A 124 -20.38 9.01 1.34
CA ASP A 124 -21.22 9.40 0.21
C ASP A 124 -20.62 10.62 -0.52
N ALA A 125 -21.41 11.25 -1.40
CA ALA A 125 -20.94 12.39 -2.18
C ALA A 125 -20.63 13.65 -1.33
N LYS A 126 -21.18 13.73 -0.10
CA LYS A 126 -21.12 14.94 0.74
C LYS A 126 -20.55 14.69 2.13
N THR A 127 -20.69 13.48 2.66
CA THR A 127 -20.34 13.15 4.04
C THR A 127 -19.50 11.88 4.14
N ALA A 128 -18.73 11.79 5.21
CA ALA A 128 -18.01 10.59 5.62
C ALA A 128 -18.31 10.29 7.08
N THR A 129 -18.66 9.04 7.41
CA THR A 129 -18.89 8.60 8.80
C THR A 129 -17.67 7.87 9.32
N VAL A 130 -17.11 8.35 10.39
CA VAL A 130 -15.93 7.78 11.05
C VAL A 130 -16.30 7.32 12.45
N ARG A 131 -16.03 6.06 12.75
CA ARG A 131 -16.14 5.49 14.08
C ARG A 131 -14.80 5.64 14.78
N LEU A 132 -14.77 6.37 15.88
CA LEU A 132 -13.57 6.56 16.69
C LEU A 132 -13.15 5.25 17.36
N ASP A 133 -11.83 5.09 17.57
CA ASP A 133 -11.26 3.97 18.32
C ASP A 133 -11.30 4.23 19.83
N ASP A 134 -12.38 4.90 20.32
CA ASP A 134 -12.63 5.14 21.74
C ASP A 134 -13.46 4.01 22.37
N ALA A 135 -13.56 4.01 23.71
CA ALA A 135 -14.31 2.99 24.43
C ALA A 135 -15.82 3.01 24.11
N ALA A 136 -16.34 4.14 23.63
CA ALA A 136 -17.75 4.33 23.28
C ALA A 136 -18.04 4.00 21.81
N LEU A 137 -17.01 3.79 20.98
CA LEU A 137 -17.14 3.60 19.52
C LEU A 137 -18.00 4.68 18.86
N THR A 138 -17.77 5.93 19.27
CA THR A 138 -18.57 7.07 18.83
C THR A 138 -18.46 7.27 17.32
N GLU A 139 -19.60 7.45 16.65
CA GLU A 139 -19.64 7.73 15.22
C GLU A 139 -19.83 9.23 14.98
N HIS A 140 -18.96 9.80 14.16
CA HIS A 140 -19.04 11.18 13.70
C HIS A 140 -19.33 11.24 12.21
N VAL A 141 -20.36 12.00 11.84
CA VAL A 141 -20.69 12.29 10.45
C VAL A 141 -20.04 13.60 10.07
N VAL A 142 -19.06 13.55 9.19
CA VAL A 142 -18.24 14.69 8.80
C VAL A 142 -18.57 15.14 7.40
N PRO A 143 -19.01 16.38 7.17
CA PRO A 143 -19.15 16.95 5.83
C PRO A 143 -17.77 17.02 5.12
N LEU A 144 -17.66 16.52 3.89
CA LEU A 144 -16.41 16.51 3.15
C LEU A 144 -15.85 17.92 2.91
N GLU A 145 -16.71 18.93 2.80
CA GLU A 145 -16.31 20.35 2.64
C GLU A 145 -15.57 20.91 3.84
N LEU A 146 -15.81 20.39 5.05
CA LEU A 146 -15.13 20.79 6.27
C LEU A 146 -13.76 20.13 6.42
N ILE A 147 -13.43 19.17 5.60
CA ILE A 147 -12.15 18.46 5.68
C ILE A 147 -11.04 19.34 5.10
N ASP A 148 -10.02 19.61 5.92
CA ASP A 148 -8.79 20.26 5.49
C ASP A 148 -7.80 19.22 4.94
N ARG A 149 -7.60 18.13 5.68
CA ARG A 149 -6.76 16.99 5.28
C ARG A 149 -7.32 15.69 5.80
N ALA A 150 -7.27 14.66 4.97
CA ALA A 150 -7.57 13.31 5.37
C ALA A 150 -6.59 12.33 4.73
N ARG A 151 -6.24 11.27 5.45
CA ARG A 151 -5.40 10.18 4.96
C ARG A 151 -5.78 8.87 5.63
N THR A 152 -5.50 7.76 4.96
CA THR A 152 -5.51 6.45 5.62
C THR A 152 -4.33 6.34 6.57
N VAL A 153 -4.49 5.59 7.65
CA VAL A 153 -3.43 5.31 8.63
C VAL A 153 -3.06 3.84 8.50
N PHE A 154 -1.80 3.58 8.20
CA PHE A 154 -1.28 2.22 8.17
C PHE A 154 -0.73 1.85 9.55
N ALA A 155 -1.37 0.86 10.21
CA ALA A 155 -0.87 0.32 11.46
C ALA A 155 0.17 -0.76 11.16
N TRP A 156 1.41 -0.55 11.54
CA TRP A 156 2.44 -1.60 11.55
C TRP A 156 2.11 -2.56 12.69
N SER A 157 1.33 -3.60 12.41
CA SER A 157 1.28 -4.74 13.32
C SER A 157 2.62 -5.46 13.22
N PRO A 158 3.35 -5.70 14.34
CA PRO A 158 4.53 -6.55 14.30
C PRO A 158 4.09 -7.90 13.73
N ALA A 159 4.81 -8.37 12.71
CA ALA A 159 4.55 -9.68 12.13
C ALA A 159 4.47 -10.72 13.27
N PRO A 160 3.46 -11.60 13.30
CA PRO A 160 3.39 -12.65 14.32
C PRO A 160 4.71 -13.39 14.29
N LYS A 161 5.42 -13.41 15.43
CA LYS A 161 6.70 -14.13 15.55
C LYS A 161 6.43 -15.58 15.16
N PRO A 162 7.14 -16.16 14.19
CA PRO A 162 6.98 -17.55 13.86
C PRO A 162 7.41 -18.38 15.07
N GLY A 163 6.48 -19.13 15.64
CA GLY A 163 6.80 -20.18 16.60
C GLY A 163 6.54 -19.86 18.08
N LYS A 164 5.29 -19.94 18.47
CA LYS A 164 4.93 -20.63 19.72
C LYS A 164 3.63 -21.39 19.45
N ALA A 165 3.78 -22.66 19.09
CA ALA A 165 2.66 -23.58 19.05
C ALA A 165 1.94 -23.56 20.42
N PRO A 166 0.60 -23.58 20.47
CA PRO A 166 -0.12 -23.61 21.72
C PRO A 166 0.28 -24.86 22.48
N ALA A 167 0.84 -24.67 23.69
CA ALA A 167 1.12 -25.77 24.61
C ALA A 167 -0.18 -26.51 24.89
N LYS A 168 -0.26 -27.77 24.44
CA LYS A 168 -1.32 -28.69 24.84
C LYS A 168 -1.29 -28.79 26.38
N LYS A 169 -2.38 -28.37 27.02
CA LYS A 169 -2.63 -28.67 28.41
C LYS A 169 -2.52 -30.18 28.62
N PRO A 170 -1.73 -30.69 29.59
CA PRO A 170 -1.78 -32.11 29.95
C PRO A 170 -3.14 -32.41 30.61
N ALA A 171 -3.88 -33.30 30.01
CA ALA A 171 -5.05 -33.91 30.63
C ALA A 171 -4.57 -34.73 31.83
N SER A 172 -5.17 -34.49 32.98
CA SER A 172 -5.02 -35.28 34.19
C SER A 172 -5.47 -36.73 33.90
N ALA A 173 -4.56 -37.67 34.02
CA ALA A 173 -4.87 -39.09 34.06
C ALA A 173 -4.43 -39.67 35.41
N THR A 174 -5.40 -40.23 36.06
CA THR A 174 -5.45 -40.93 37.30
C THR A 174 -4.56 -42.21 37.30
N SER A 175 -3.97 -42.44 38.44
CA SER A 175 -3.26 -43.60 38.94
C SER A 175 -3.53 -44.95 38.30
N GLY A 176 -2.46 -45.71 38.08
CA GLY A 176 -2.47 -47.15 37.86
C GLY A 176 -1.06 -47.74 37.96
N SER A 177 -0.78 -48.37 39.08
CA SER A 177 0.41 -49.11 39.45
C SER A 177 0.65 -50.30 38.54
N ALA A 178 1.91 -50.55 38.11
CA ALA A 178 2.57 -51.87 38.15
C ALA A 178 4.01 -51.81 37.60
N LYS A 179 4.84 -52.17 38.38
CA LYS A 179 6.14 -52.83 38.54
C LYS A 179 6.62 -53.66 37.33
N SER A 180 7.90 -53.54 37.00
CA SER A 180 8.88 -54.58 36.67
C SER A 180 9.87 -54.20 35.58
N ALA A 181 11.07 -54.00 35.97
CA ALA A 181 12.32 -54.72 35.69
C ALA A 181 12.93 -54.68 34.28
N ALA A 182 14.12 -54.08 34.31
CA ALA A 182 15.39 -54.65 33.84
C ALA A 182 15.88 -54.48 32.39
N ARG A 183 17.07 -53.96 32.36
CA ARG A 183 18.27 -54.32 31.57
C ARG A 183 18.58 -53.61 30.25
N SER A 184 19.67 -52.86 30.35
CA SER A 184 20.98 -52.93 29.61
C SER A 184 20.97 -53.06 28.09
N ALA A 185 21.65 -52.13 27.45
CA ALA A 185 22.84 -52.21 26.59
C ALA A 185 22.92 -50.99 25.68
N LYS A 186 23.90 -50.13 25.79
CA LYS A 186 25.25 -50.07 25.20
C LYS A 186 25.29 -50.17 23.66
N GLY A 187 25.77 -49.12 23.02
CA GLY A 187 26.25 -49.16 21.61
C GLY A 187 26.04 -47.80 20.91
N ALA A 188 27.02 -47.00 20.90
CA ALA A 188 28.06 -46.73 19.90
C ALA A 188 27.64 -45.73 18.78
N GLN A 189 28.28 -44.63 18.84
CA GLN A 189 28.83 -43.76 17.80
C GLN A 189 28.56 -44.08 16.33
N SER A 190 28.11 -43.10 15.58
CA SER A 190 28.80 -42.76 14.32
C SER A 190 28.29 -41.40 13.75
N LYS A 191 29.26 -40.57 13.52
CA LYS A 191 29.20 -39.31 12.79
C LYS A 191 29.36 -39.63 11.29
N PRO A 192 28.69 -39.03 10.38
CA PRO A 192 29.18 -38.89 9.02
C PRO A 192 29.62 -37.46 8.68
N ALA A 193 30.66 -37.41 7.92
CA ALA A 193 31.41 -36.27 7.39
C ALA A 193 30.69 -35.59 6.21
N PRO A 194 31.24 -34.42 5.74
CA PRO A 194 30.59 -33.54 4.76
C PRO A 194 30.81 -34.02 3.33
N GLY A 195 29.82 -33.81 2.48
CA GLY A 195 29.88 -34.03 1.02
C GLY A 195 30.10 -32.71 0.24
N PRO A 196 30.44 -32.81 -1.04
CA PRO A 196 31.30 -31.87 -1.71
C PRO A 196 30.61 -30.66 -2.37
N SER A 197 31.41 -29.60 -2.48
CA SER A 197 31.22 -28.39 -3.26
C SER A 197 31.14 -28.71 -4.75
N ASP A 198 30.03 -28.32 -5.40
CA ASP A 198 29.97 -28.22 -6.85
C ASP A 198 30.25 -26.79 -7.28
N GLU A 199 31.44 -26.65 -7.81
CA GLU A 199 31.99 -25.49 -8.51
C GLU A 199 31.47 -25.58 -9.95
N LEU A 200 30.58 -24.66 -10.33
CA LEU A 200 30.15 -24.49 -11.73
C LEU A 200 30.93 -23.36 -12.37
N ASP A 201 31.92 -23.79 -13.09
CA ASP A 201 32.75 -23.07 -14.05
C ASP A 201 31.91 -22.48 -15.20
N PHE A 202 31.97 -21.18 -15.43
CA PHE A 202 31.41 -20.51 -16.61
C PHE A 202 32.53 -20.17 -17.58
N PRO A 203 32.49 -20.66 -18.81
CA PRO A 203 33.48 -20.25 -19.81
C PRO A 203 33.15 -18.85 -20.38
N ILE A 204 34.18 -18.02 -20.34
CA ILE A 204 34.24 -16.75 -21.05
C ILE A 204 34.45 -17.02 -22.52
N ALA A 205 33.50 -16.65 -23.37
CA ALA A 205 33.71 -16.62 -24.81
C ALA A 205 34.16 -15.21 -25.22
N HIS A 206 35.42 -15.10 -25.56
CA HIS A 206 35.95 -14.03 -26.39
C HIS A 206 35.57 -14.33 -27.83
N GLU A 207 34.97 -13.39 -28.53
CA GLU A 207 34.95 -13.38 -29.97
C GLU A 207 35.38 -12.01 -30.48
N GLU A 208 36.51 -12.09 -31.21
CA GLU A 208 37.23 -10.97 -31.78
C GLU A 208 36.50 -10.35 -32.97
N ALA A 209 36.79 -9.07 -33.13
CA ALA A 209 36.55 -8.27 -34.32
C ALA A 209 37.21 -8.84 -35.57
N THR A 210 36.59 -8.64 -36.73
CA THR A 210 37.34 -8.26 -37.96
C THR A 210 36.38 -7.84 -39.10
N ALA A 211 36.75 -6.72 -39.69
CA ALA A 211 36.43 -6.15 -40.99
C ALA A 211 35.16 -5.31 -41.13
#